data_8a4fe72566ff630168d88543dbf09c1c
#
_entry.id   8a4fe72566ff630168d88543dbf09c1c
#
_cell.length_a   1.000
_cell.length_b   1.000
_cell.length_c   1.000
_cell.angle_alpha   90.00
_cell.angle_beta   90.00
_cell.angle_gamma   90.00
#
_symmetry.space_group_name_H-M   'P 1'
#
loop_
_entity.id
_entity.type
_entity.pdbx_description
1 polymer ?
#
loop_
_entity_poly.entity_id
_entity_poly.type
_entity_poly.pdbx_seq_one_letter_code
_entity_poly.pdbx_strand_id
1 'polypeptide(L)'
;MLEREDKQHEFYFWSDFGIVYDISFVPNDSIIPSGAIEVGINNREHKDSPRDPKFLMTFTAIIEEFFACNNDIMLYFAETGDGKQQFRNRLFVIWFNNYENRHNYVLKTAEGKMEGQDNFMALIAQADNPRLAQALEEFEETAAILFDPPIKRHLGLRNRLGILFKYMLRR
;
A
#
# COMPACT_ATOMS: atom_id res chain seq x y z
N MET A 1 11.38 -2.52 28.24
CA MET A 1 10.35 -3.26 27.49
C MET A 1 9.25 -2.25 27.19
N LEU A 2 9.34 -1.58 26.03
CA LEU A 2 8.35 -0.59 25.62
C LEU A 2 7.27 -1.35 24.87
N GLU A 3 6.08 -1.44 25.47
CA GLU A 3 4.87 -1.90 24.81
C GLU A 3 4.62 -0.96 23.61
N ARG A 4 4.68 -1.49 22.39
CA ARG A 4 4.13 -0.82 21.21
C ARG A 4 2.63 -0.84 21.39
N GLU A 5 2.06 0.28 21.80
CA GLU A 5 0.63 0.52 21.61
C GLU A 5 0.35 0.42 20.12
N ASP A 6 -0.59 -0.42 19.73
CA ASP A 6 -1.12 -0.53 18.37
C ASP A 6 -1.76 0.82 17.99
N LYS A 7 -0.94 1.70 17.42
CA LYS A 7 -1.42 2.98 16.89
C LYS A 7 -1.98 2.75 15.52
N GLN A 8 -3.21 2.31 15.47
CA GLN A 8 -4.01 2.40 14.26
C GLN A 8 -4.43 3.86 14.09
N HIS A 9 -3.84 4.56 13.11
CA HIS A 9 -4.23 5.92 12.78
C HIS A 9 -5.26 5.87 11.66
N GLU A 10 -6.46 6.37 11.93
CA GLU A 10 -7.53 6.51 10.93
C GLU A 10 -7.84 7.98 10.74
N PHE A 11 -7.91 8.40 9.48
CA PHE A 11 -8.38 9.71 9.06
C PHE A 11 -9.63 9.52 8.22
N TYR A 12 -10.58 10.45 8.32
CA TYR A 12 -11.73 10.48 7.43
C TYR A 12 -11.99 11.91 6.95
N PHE A 13 -12.46 12.03 5.73
CA PHE A 13 -12.82 13.33 5.17
C PHE A 13 -13.93 13.20 4.13
N TRP A 14 -14.59 14.32 3.87
CA TRP A 14 -15.60 14.43 2.83
C TRP A 14 -15.00 15.06 1.58
N SER A 15 -15.25 14.44 0.44
CA SER A 15 -15.00 15.02 -0.86
C SER A 15 -15.97 16.16 -1.17
N ASP A 16 -15.70 16.94 -2.21
CA ASP A 16 -16.64 17.98 -2.67
C ASP A 16 -17.96 17.40 -3.20
N PHE A 17 -18.00 16.12 -3.49
CA PHE A 17 -19.18 15.37 -3.91
C PHE A 17 -19.92 14.70 -2.74
N GLY A 18 -19.54 15.01 -1.50
CA GLY A 18 -20.17 14.44 -0.29
C GLY A 18 -19.84 12.97 -0.05
N ILE A 19 -18.83 12.42 -0.72
CA ILE A 19 -18.36 11.04 -0.50
C ILE A 19 -17.40 11.05 0.69
N VAL A 20 -17.60 10.10 1.62
CA VAL A 20 -16.73 9.92 2.77
C VAL A 20 -15.61 8.93 2.42
N TYR A 21 -14.38 9.36 2.61
CA TYR A 21 -13.20 8.52 2.50
C TYR A 21 -12.57 8.27 3.85
N ASP A 22 -12.15 7.04 4.09
CA ASP A 22 -11.31 6.64 5.21
C ASP A 22 -9.91 6.37 4.70
N ILE A 23 -8.93 6.87 5.43
CA ILE A 23 -7.51 6.56 5.24
C ILE A 23 -7.03 5.88 6.52
N SER A 24 -6.55 4.66 6.41
CA SER A 24 -6.03 3.90 7.55
C SER A 24 -4.54 3.60 7.36
N PHE A 25 -3.82 3.53 8.47
CA PHE A 25 -2.43 3.14 8.53
C PHE A 25 -2.32 1.94 9.47
N VAL A 26 -1.97 0.77 8.93
CA VAL A 26 -1.95 -0.49 9.66
C VAL A 26 -0.56 -1.13 9.56
N PRO A 27 0.05 -1.57 10.67
CA PRO A 27 1.30 -2.31 10.61
C PRO A 27 1.17 -3.56 9.71
N ASN A 28 2.13 -3.76 8.82
CA ASN A 28 2.20 -4.91 7.92
C ASN A 28 3.64 -5.43 7.84
N ASP A 29 3.87 -6.61 8.39
CA ASP A 29 5.14 -7.35 8.35
C ASP A 29 5.10 -8.54 7.38
N SER A 30 3.98 -8.72 6.70
CA SER A 30 3.79 -9.87 5.80
C SER A 30 4.50 -9.68 4.46
N ILE A 31 4.57 -8.44 3.97
CA ILE A 31 5.22 -8.07 2.71
C ILE A 31 6.66 -7.64 2.96
N ILE A 32 6.86 -6.83 3.99
CA ILE A 32 8.16 -6.33 4.42
C ILE A 32 8.42 -6.89 5.84
N PRO A 33 9.11 -8.02 5.98
CA PRO A 33 9.37 -8.65 7.27
C PRO A 33 10.10 -7.77 8.28
N SER A 34 10.89 -6.81 7.82
CA SER A 34 11.53 -5.81 8.68
C SER A 34 10.55 -4.75 9.21
N GLY A 35 9.29 -4.79 8.78
CA GLY A 35 8.18 -3.94 9.20
C GLY A 35 7.89 -2.79 8.23
N ALA A 36 6.62 -2.62 7.91
CA ALA A 36 6.07 -1.53 7.12
C ALA A 36 4.70 -1.11 7.66
N ILE A 37 4.19 -0.02 7.14
CA ILE A 37 2.83 0.46 7.39
C ILE A 37 2.04 0.41 6.09
N GLU A 38 0.97 -0.37 6.07
CA GLU A 38 0.03 -0.39 4.95
C GLU A 38 -0.92 0.80 5.03
N VAL A 39 -1.02 1.58 3.95
CA VAL A 39 -2.03 2.61 3.80
C VAL A 39 -3.24 2.05 3.08
N GLY A 40 -4.39 2.11 3.75
CA GLY A 40 -5.70 1.76 3.19
C GLY A 40 -6.46 3.01 2.78
N ILE A 41 -7.16 2.94 1.65
CA ILE A 41 -8.06 3.99 1.17
C ILE A 41 -9.43 3.35 0.93
N ASN A 42 -10.44 3.76 1.68
CA ASN A 42 -11.78 3.22 1.55
C ASN A 42 -12.79 4.32 1.26
N ASN A 43 -13.66 4.07 0.28
CA ASN A 43 -14.85 4.87 0.01
C ASN A 43 -16.01 4.18 0.75
N ARG A 44 -16.44 4.73 1.89
CA ARG A 44 -17.43 4.12 2.80
C ARG A 44 -18.73 3.71 2.12
N GLU A 45 -19.13 4.48 1.14
CA GLU A 45 -20.44 4.33 0.52
C GLU A 45 -20.36 3.53 -0.78
N HIS A 46 -19.14 3.13 -1.22
CA HIS A 46 -18.88 2.46 -2.51
C HIS A 46 -19.50 3.18 -3.71
N LYS A 47 -19.69 4.50 -3.58
CA LYS A 47 -20.25 5.34 -4.65
C LYS A 47 -19.20 5.55 -5.74
N ASP A 48 -19.68 5.67 -6.99
CA ASP A 48 -18.82 6.13 -8.06
C ASP A 48 -18.30 7.53 -7.74
N SER A 49 -16.99 7.65 -7.68
CA SER A 49 -16.33 8.91 -7.40
C SER A 49 -15.91 9.57 -8.71
N PRO A 50 -16.45 10.75 -9.02
CA PRO A 50 -15.91 11.57 -10.09
C PRO A 50 -14.50 12.02 -9.74
N ARG A 51 -13.75 12.50 -10.74
CA ARG A 51 -12.42 13.07 -10.50
C ARG A 51 -12.52 14.24 -9.53
N ASP A 52 -11.95 14.08 -8.34
CA ASP A 52 -11.99 15.07 -7.26
C ASP A 52 -10.57 15.56 -6.94
N PRO A 53 -10.22 16.80 -7.34
CA PRO A 53 -8.92 17.39 -7.01
C PRO A 53 -8.70 17.50 -5.49
N LYS A 54 -9.77 17.74 -4.72
CA LYS A 54 -9.68 17.88 -3.27
C LYS A 54 -9.30 16.56 -2.60
N PHE A 55 -9.82 15.43 -3.11
CA PHE A 55 -9.39 14.11 -2.66
C PHE A 55 -7.87 13.98 -2.75
N LEU A 56 -7.29 14.28 -3.92
CA LEU A 56 -5.85 14.19 -4.12
C LEU A 56 -5.07 15.10 -3.18
N MET A 57 -5.49 16.36 -3.04
CA MET A 57 -4.83 17.31 -2.15
C MET A 57 -4.86 16.84 -0.68
N THR A 58 -6.03 16.36 -0.22
CA THR A 58 -6.21 15.88 1.15
C THR A 58 -5.40 14.61 1.40
N PHE A 59 -5.45 13.66 0.46
CA PHE A 59 -4.67 12.42 0.55
C PHE A 59 -3.16 12.72 0.59
N THR A 60 -2.68 13.60 -0.29
CA THR A 60 -1.26 14.01 -0.29
C THR A 60 -0.86 14.63 1.05
N ALA A 61 -1.68 15.54 1.60
CA ALA A 61 -1.39 16.16 2.90
C ALA A 61 -1.33 15.14 4.05
N ILE A 62 -2.20 14.12 4.04
CA ILE A 62 -2.18 13.03 5.03
C ILE A 62 -0.89 12.21 4.91
N ILE A 63 -0.44 11.89 3.68
CA ILE A 63 0.80 11.16 3.46
C ILE A 63 2.03 11.99 3.85
N GLU A 64 2.04 13.29 3.56
CA GLU A 64 3.10 14.19 3.99
C GLU A 64 3.18 14.26 5.53
N GLU A 65 2.06 14.40 6.22
CA GLU A 65 2.01 14.41 7.67
C GLU A 65 2.50 13.08 8.27
N PHE A 66 2.10 11.95 7.65
CA PHE A 66 2.61 10.64 8.06
C PHE A 66 4.14 10.60 8.00
N PHE A 67 4.75 10.99 6.88
CA PHE A 67 6.20 10.96 6.72
C PHE A 67 6.92 12.06 7.51
N ALA A 68 6.27 13.17 7.85
CA ALA A 68 6.83 14.17 8.74
C ALA A 68 7.01 13.67 10.18
N CYS A 69 6.12 12.75 10.61
CA CYS A 69 6.11 12.19 11.95
C CYS A 69 6.78 10.80 12.05
N ASN A 70 6.96 10.11 10.94
CA ASN A 70 7.42 8.73 10.89
C ASN A 70 8.47 8.52 9.80
N ASN A 71 9.48 7.71 10.10
CA ASN A 71 10.46 7.26 9.11
C ASN A 71 10.22 5.77 8.77
N ASP A 72 8.95 5.44 8.51
CA ASP A 72 8.52 4.08 8.18
C ASP A 72 8.51 3.83 6.67
N ILE A 73 8.47 2.55 6.32
CA ILE A 73 8.19 2.10 4.95
C ILE A 73 6.68 2.04 4.79
N MET A 74 6.15 2.65 3.76
CA MET A 74 4.72 2.62 3.45
C MET A 74 4.42 1.64 2.33
N LEU A 75 3.37 0.84 2.51
CA LEU A 75 2.84 -0.07 1.50
C LEU A 75 1.45 0.40 1.06
N TYR A 76 1.17 0.24 -0.21
CA TYR A 76 -0.16 0.43 -0.81
C TYR A 76 -0.55 -0.77 -1.65
N PHE A 77 -1.78 -1.22 -1.50
CA PHE A 77 -2.40 -2.25 -2.34
C PHE A 77 -3.62 -1.68 -3.05
N ALA A 78 -3.72 -1.89 -4.36
CA ALA A 78 -4.94 -1.55 -5.08
C ALA A 78 -6.00 -2.62 -4.82
N GLU A 79 -7.15 -2.18 -4.31
CA GLU A 79 -8.32 -3.06 -4.09
C GLU A 79 -8.77 -3.73 -5.41
N THR A 80 -9.05 -5.03 -5.36
CA THR A 80 -9.33 -5.85 -6.55
C THR A 80 -10.81 -6.17 -6.78
N GLY A 81 -11.67 -5.92 -5.77
CA GLY A 81 -13.04 -6.42 -5.74
C GLY A 81 -13.99 -5.88 -6.83
N ASP A 82 -13.70 -4.73 -7.43
CA ASP A 82 -14.56 -4.06 -8.43
C ASP A 82 -13.97 -4.03 -9.86
N GLY A 83 -12.82 -4.67 -10.08
CA GLY A 83 -12.14 -4.69 -11.38
C GLY A 83 -11.48 -3.37 -11.80
N LYS A 84 -11.43 -2.36 -10.92
CA LYS A 84 -10.83 -1.04 -11.19
C LYS A 84 -9.38 -0.92 -10.70
N GLN A 85 -8.75 -2.01 -10.26
CA GLN A 85 -7.40 -2.01 -9.70
C GLN A 85 -6.34 -1.43 -10.65
N GLN A 86 -6.40 -1.75 -11.94
CA GLN A 86 -5.46 -1.19 -12.94
C GLN A 86 -5.61 0.32 -13.09
N PHE A 87 -6.84 0.82 -13.01
CA PHE A 87 -7.10 2.26 -13.05
C PHE A 87 -6.56 2.96 -11.80
N ARG A 88 -6.80 2.40 -10.61
CA ARG A 88 -6.27 2.93 -9.35
C ARG A 88 -4.76 2.94 -9.33
N ASN A 89 -4.12 1.85 -9.81
CA ASN A 89 -2.68 1.76 -9.96
C ASN A 89 -2.14 2.90 -10.83
N ARG A 90 -2.70 3.05 -12.02
CA ARG A 90 -2.26 4.11 -12.95
C ARG A 90 -2.41 5.50 -12.33
N LEU A 91 -3.53 5.77 -11.65
CA LEU A 91 -3.74 7.04 -10.96
C LEU A 91 -2.70 7.27 -9.87
N PHE A 92 -2.43 6.26 -9.05
CA PHE A 92 -1.46 6.34 -7.97
C PHE A 92 -0.05 6.70 -8.50
N VAL A 93 0.40 6.02 -9.55
CA VAL A 93 1.69 6.30 -10.18
C VAL A 93 1.73 7.69 -10.82
N ILE A 94 0.64 8.12 -11.49
CA ILE A 94 0.53 9.47 -12.05
C ILE A 94 0.59 10.53 -10.95
N TRP A 95 -0.11 10.34 -9.85
CA TRP A 95 -0.10 11.25 -8.71
C TRP A 95 1.29 11.38 -8.11
N PHE A 96 1.95 10.27 -7.85
CA PHE A 96 3.32 10.29 -7.35
C PHE A 96 4.26 11.02 -8.31
N ASN A 97 4.18 10.75 -9.61
CA ASN A 97 5.05 11.38 -10.60
C ASN A 97 4.83 12.89 -10.76
N ASN A 98 3.63 13.37 -10.47
CA ASN A 98 3.27 14.79 -10.52
C ASN A 98 3.44 15.49 -9.16
N TYR A 99 3.78 14.77 -8.10
CA TYR A 99 4.01 15.35 -6.79
C TYR A 99 5.29 16.19 -6.81
N GLU A 100 5.19 17.44 -6.34
CA GLU A 100 6.29 18.43 -6.41
C GLU A 100 7.55 17.96 -5.68
N ASN A 101 7.37 17.39 -4.48
CA ASN A 101 8.48 16.93 -3.63
C ASN A 101 8.83 15.45 -3.82
N ARG A 102 8.43 14.84 -4.94
CA ARG A 102 8.68 13.40 -5.21
C ARG A 102 10.14 12.97 -5.11
N HIS A 103 11.08 13.90 -5.31
CA HIS A 103 12.51 13.64 -5.23
C HIS A 103 12.99 13.28 -3.82
N ASN A 104 12.18 13.56 -2.79
CA ASN A 104 12.44 13.17 -1.41
C ASN A 104 12.01 11.73 -1.11
N TYR A 105 11.38 11.05 -2.06
CA TYR A 105 10.80 9.73 -1.87
C TYR A 105 11.24 8.77 -2.98
N VAL A 106 11.23 7.49 -2.63
CA VAL A 106 11.37 6.38 -3.59
C VAL A 106 10.03 5.68 -3.71
N LEU A 107 9.58 5.47 -4.94
CA LEU A 107 8.44 4.63 -5.27
C LEU A 107 8.93 3.36 -5.96
N LYS A 108 8.58 2.20 -5.43
CA LYS A 108 8.77 0.90 -6.07
C LYS A 108 7.41 0.25 -6.27
N THR A 109 7.14 -0.28 -7.44
CA THR A 109 5.87 -0.92 -7.77
C THR A 109 6.08 -2.34 -8.23
N ALA A 110 5.10 -3.21 -7.97
CA ALA A 110 5.03 -4.54 -8.52
C ALA A 110 3.58 -4.84 -8.93
N GLU A 111 3.42 -5.56 -10.02
CA GLU A 111 2.13 -5.98 -10.56
C GLU A 111 2.22 -7.40 -11.09
N GLY A 112 1.11 -8.11 -11.02
CA GLY A 112 1.03 -9.47 -11.51
C GLY A 112 -0.33 -10.10 -11.23
N LYS A 113 -0.44 -11.40 -11.52
CA LYS A 113 -1.67 -12.15 -11.26
C LYS A 113 -1.54 -12.97 -9.99
N MET A 114 -2.57 -12.86 -9.15
CA MET A 114 -2.77 -13.69 -7.97
C MET A 114 -4.18 -14.28 -8.04
N GLU A 115 -4.29 -15.63 -8.04
CA GLU A 115 -5.57 -16.33 -8.24
C GLU A 115 -6.34 -15.95 -9.52
N GLY A 116 -5.61 -15.60 -10.58
CA GLY A 116 -6.20 -15.20 -11.86
C GLY A 116 -6.66 -13.73 -11.93
N GLN A 117 -6.58 -12.99 -10.84
CA GLN A 117 -6.88 -11.56 -10.79
C GLN A 117 -5.60 -10.72 -10.87
N ASP A 118 -5.67 -9.61 -11.58
CA ASP A 118 -4.58 -8.65 -11.63
C ASP A 118 -4.48 -7.94 -10.27
N ASN A 119 -3.28 -7.91 -9.72
CA ASN A 119 -2.96 -7.27 -8.45
C ASN A 119 -1.85 -6.27 -8.63
N PHE A 120 -1.85 -5.26 -7.78
CA PHE A 120 -0.84 -4.23 -7.75
C PHE A 120 -0.47 -3.90 -6.31
N MET A 121 0.82 -3.74 -6.07
CA MET A 121 1.33 -3.20 -4.82
C MET A 121 2.42 -2.17 -5.07
N ALA A 122 2.56 -1.24 -4.14
CA ALA A 122 3.58 -0.21 -4.17
C ALA A 122 4.22 -0.05 -2.79
N LEU A 123 5.53 0.24 -2.80
CA LEU A 123 6.30 0.67 -1.64
C LEU A 123 6.67 2.13 -1.84
N ILE A 124 6.46 2.96 -0.82
CA ILE A 124 6.95 4.33 -0.74
C ILE A 124 7.79 4.48 0.52
N ALA A 125 8.93 5.13 0.42
CA ALA A 125 9.75 5.50 1.55
C ALA A 125 10.50 6.80 1.28
N GLN A 126 10.92 7.49 2.35
CA GLN A 126 11.83 8.62 2.21
C GLN A 126 13.15 8.13 1.60
N ALA A 127 13.75 8.95 0.72
CA ALA A 127 14.95 8.58 -0.02
C ALA A 127 16.17 8.35 0.90
N ASP A 128 16.17 8.99 2.07
CA ASP A 128 17.20 8.86 3.10
C ASP A 128 16.86 7.86 4.21
N ASN A 129 15.77 7.07 4.03
CA ASN A 129 15.38 6.06 5.01
C ASN A 129 16.48 5.00 5.16
N PRO A 130 17.01 4.77 6.38
CA PRO A 130 18.12 3.83 6.60
C PRO A 130 17.78 2.37 6.29
N ARG A 131 16.46 2.02 6.26
CA ARG A 131 15.96 0.68 5.92
C ARG A 131 15.59 0.54 4.45
N LEU A 132 15.73 1.60 3.63
CA LEU A 132 15.25 1.61 2.24
C LEU A 132 15.79 0.43 1.42
N ALA A 133 17.10 0.20 1.46
CA ALA A 133 17.74 -0.87 0.68
C ALA A 133 17.18 -2.26 1.06
N GLN A 134 17.10 -2.53 2.37
CA GLN A 134 16.53 -3.78 2.88
C GLN A 134 15.05 -3.93 2.49
N ALA A 135 14.25 -2.87 2.65
CA ALA A 135 12.84 -2.91 2.33
C ALA A 135 12.58 -3.13 0.83
N LEU A 136 13.42 -2.57 -0.05
CA LEU A 136 13.33 -2.80 -1.50
C LEU A 136 13.63 -4.26 -1.85
N GLU A 137 14.64 -4.87 -1.24
CA GLU A 137 14.99 -6.28 -1.43
C GLU A 137 13.83 -7.19 -0.96
N GLU A 138 13.34 -6.98 0.26
CA GLU A 138 12.21 -7.73 0.82
C GLU A 138 10.94 -7.58 -0.03
N PHE A 139 10.68 -6.38 -0.56
CA PHE A 139 9.55 -6.11 -1.46
C PHE A 139 9.67 -6.88 -2.78
N GLU A 140 10.85 -6.89 -3.41
CA GLU A 140 11.08 -7.62 -4.65
C GLU A 140 10.97 -9.14 -4.45
N GLU A 141 11.53 -9.68 -3.37
CA GLU A 141 11.43 -11.10 -3.03
C GLU A 141 9.97 -11.51 -2.82
N THR A 142 9.22 -10.71 -2.06
CA THR A 142 7.81 -11.00 -1.79
C THR A 142 6.96 -10.86 -3.06
N ALA A 143 7.22 -9.84 -3.90
CA ALA A 143 6.55 -9.67 -5.18
C ALA A 143 6.77 -10.87 -6.10
N ALA A 144 7.99 -11.38 -6.20
CA ALA A 144 8.30 -12.56 -7.00
C ALA A 144 7.59 -13.83 -6.49
N ILE A 145 7.36 -13.95 -5.19
CA ILE A 145 6.61 -15.06 -4.60
C ILE A 145 5.11 -14.94 -4.88
N LEU A 146 4.57 -13.73 -4.79
CA LEU A 146 3.13 -13.50 -4.91
C LEU A 146 2.64 -13.52 -6.36
N PHE A 147 3.39 -12.92 -7.27
CA PHE A 147 2.96 -12.68 -8.65
C PHE A 147 3.49 -13.69 -9.66
N ASP A 148 4.66 -14.28 -9.40
CA ASP A 148 5.12 -15.42 -10.18
C ASP A 148 4.68 -16.72 -9.47
N PRO A 149 3.83 -17.57 -10.11
CA PRO A 149 3.53 -18.86 -9.53
C PRO A 149 4.84 -19.62 -9.37
N PRO A 150 5.18 -20.12 -8.18
CA PRO A 150 6.43 -20.83 -7.98
C PRO A 150 6.47 -22.04 -8.92
N ILE A 151 7.37 -22.01 -9.88
CA ILE A 151 7.79 -23.22 -10.58
C ILE A 151 8.28 -24.15 -9.48
N LYS A 152 7.43 -25.07 -9.06
CA LYS A 152 7.65 -26.17 -8.09
C LYS A 152 9.06 -26.17 -7.46
N ARG A 153 9.33 -25.30 -6.50
CA ARG A 153 10.53 -25.32 -5.67
C ARG A 153 10.15 -25.29 -4.19
N HIS A 154 10.21 -26.48 -3.60
CA HIS A 154 10.37 -26.82 -2.18
C HIS A 154 9.37 -26.36 -1.12
N LEU A 155 8.86 -27.37 -0.44
CA LEU A 155 7.93 -27.55 0.68
C LEU A 155 8.06 -26.62 1.91
N GLY A 156 8.99 -25.67 1.95
CA GLY A 156 9.17 -24.79 3.11
C GLY A 156 8.39 -23.47 3.08
N LEU A 157 7.95 -23.04 1.91
CA LEU A 157 7.29 -21.72 1.73
C LEU A 157 5.76 -21.75 1.91
N ARG A 158 5.14 -22.93 1.96
CA ARG A 158 3.68 -23.09 2.12
C ARG A 158 3.12 -22.42 3.38
N ASN A 159 3.90 -22.35 4.45
CA ASN A 159 3.41 -21.74 5.70
C ASN A 159 3.39 -20.20 5.65
N ARG A 160 4.29 -19.54 4.91
CA ARG A 160 4.31 -18.09 4.75
C ARG A 160 3.19 -17.60 3.83
N LEU A 161 2.92 -18.31 2.73
CA LEU A 161 1.81 -18.00 1.83
C LEU A 161 0.43 -18.19 2.50
N GLY A 162 0.26 -19.20 3.35
CA GLY A 162 -0.98 -19.42 4.09
C GLY A 162 -1.33 -18.29 5.07
N ILE A 163 -0.33 -17.61 5.60
CA ILE A 163 -0.52 -16.47 6.52
C ILE A 163 -0.90 -15.21 5.71
N LEU A 164 -0.21 -14.91 4.62
CA LEU A 164 -0.52 -13.82 3.71
C LEU A 164 -1.96 -13.92 3.18
N PHE A 165 -2.38 -15.11 2.74
CA PHE A 165 -3.71 -15.39 2.24
C PHE A 165 -4.81 -15.13 3.27
N LYS A 166 -4.56 -15.48 4.53
CA LYS A 166 -5.54 -15.33 5.62
C LYS A 166 -5.81 -13.86 5.96
N TYR A 167 -4.86 -12.96 5.71
CA TYR A 167 -5.01 -11.53 5.94
C TYR A 167 -5.67 -10.80 4.76
N MET A 168 -5.45 -11.24 3.53
CA MET A 168 -6.04 -10.60 2.34
C MET A 168 -7.53 -10.96 2.13
N LEU A 169 -8.00 -12.12 2.62
CA LEU A 169 -9.40 -12.57 2.48
C LEU A 169 -10.33 -12.11 3.61
N ARG A 170 -9.86 -11.34 4.58
CA ARG A 170 -10.67 -10.86 5.72
C ARG A 170 -11.16 -9.42 5.58
N ARG A 171 -11.10 -8.87 4.37
CA ARG A 171 -11.69 -7.54 4.08
C ARG A 171 -12.78 -7.63 3.03
#